data_48786a6698eee5b3b52cf525fd6e3a34
#
_entry.id   48786a6698eee5b3b52cf525fd6e3a34
#
_cell.length_a   1.000
_cell.length_b   1.000
_cell.length_c   1.000
_cell.angle_alpha   90.00
_cell.angle_beta   90.00
_cell.angle_gamma   90.00
#
_symmetry.space_group_name_H-M   'P 1'
#
loop_
_entity.id
_entity.type
_entity.pdbx_description
1 polymer ?
#
loop_
_entity_poly.entity_id
_entity_poly.type
_entity_poly.pdbx_seq_one_letter_code
_entity_poly.pdbx_strand_id
1 'polypeptide(L)'
;MVVIFLNVIICFYYILTEQVDHTGLVPIFNEKNGFKGNIYASDKTIEITKELLKDCCFIHKKNVDYLKSKGKKKDLLYTEVDLYNCFEHMKYIDINRVIDIDSNLKVEYRNNSHVVGSCNLTLWVKEYQNSRWKKICYTSDLGSKINFKYTPYLKEQDLPLSGNVLISEATYSDNDRAMTTKMAEKDRKEMLEIIKEGLMNNRRILLPVFAFSKAQTMITFLYDNLSKEQWFRDGEYEIIMDGVLMNNINGAYSRILDKEDRNKFNEVMNWDRLVKVKDYARTLEILSERKPCVILASSGFLENGKITTYLPYIVGCSKDVVVINGYCSQDNVGSIAYKLLNENQKTITFNIDGEKRVVLKRAKIYQQKSWSSHISNSELKDLFANVNYDMIICHHMDEKNKEKFLNECKEYLRERNKTTKIIATGKGSYEFII
;
A
#
# COMPACT_ATOMS: atom_id res chain seq x y z
N MET A 1 -26.65 -0.11 21.30
CA MET A 1 -26.16 -0.97 20.18
C MET A 1 -25.24 -0.10 19.35
N VAL A 2 -23.92 -0.33 19.43
CA VAL A 2 -22.93 0.41 18.66
C VAL A 2 -22.67 -0.40 17.39
N VAL A 3 -23.10 0.11 16.25
CA VAL A 3 -22.83 -0.50 14.94
C VAL A 3 -21.51 0.09 14.44
N ILE A 4 -20.46 -0.74 14.37
CA ILE A 4 -19.18 -0.35 13.83
C ILE A 4 -19.12 -0.86 12.39
N PHE A 5 -19.22 0.05 11.43
CA PHE A 5 -18.85 -0.27 10.06
C PHE A 5 -17.32 -0.28 9.97
N LEU A 6 -16.73 -1.15 9.17
CA LEU A 6 -15.27 -1.28 8.98
C LEU A 6 -14.63 -0.17 8.12
N ASN A 7 -15.40 0.81 7.73
CA ASN A 7 -15.07 2.21 7.61
C ASN A 7 -15.91 2.88 8.69
N VAL A 8 -15.37 3.15 9.86
CA VAL A 8 -16.14 3.54 11.04
C VAL A 8 -16.94 4.80 10.74
N ILE A 9 -18.17 4.64 10.25
CA ILE A 9 -19.16 5.70 10.16
C ILE A 9 -19.97 5.64 11.45
N ILE A 10 -19.55 6.36 12.45
CA ILE A 10 -20.46 6.84 13.45
C ILE A 10 -21.12 8.06 12.81
N CYS A 11 -22.44 8.19 12.88
CA CYS A 11 -23.26 9.16 12.11
C CYS A 11 -22.79 10.63 12.08
N PHE A 12 -21.72 10.99 12.79
CA PHE A 12 -21.17 12.34 12.90
C PHE A 12 -19.65 12.42 12.70
N TYR A 13 -18.91 11.29 12.60
CA TYR A 13 -17.44 11.29 12.54
C TYR A 13 -16.97 10.21 11.57
N TYR A 14 -15.95 10.53 10.79
CA TYR A 14 -15.22 9.55 9.97
C TYR A 14 -13.79 9.47 10.46
N ILE A 15 -13.24 8.26 10.59
CA ILE A 15 -11.93 8.03 11.18
C ILE A 15 -11.08 7.26 10.19
N LEU A 16 -10.02 7.91 9.68
CA LEU A 16 -9.15 7.37 8.64
C LEU A 16 -7.89 6.78 9.26
N THR A 17 -7.47 5.65 8.76
CA THR A 17 -6.27 4.96 9.22
C THR A 17 -5.20 4.79 8.15
N GLU A 18 -5.55 4.86 6.84
CA GLU A 18 -4.64 4.49 5.74
C GLU A 18 -5.00 4.99 4.33
N GLN A 19 -4.51 4.27 3.35
CA GLN A 19 -4.36 4.41 1.91
C GLN A 19 -5.65 4.61 1.12
N VAL A 20 -5.48 4.77 -0.21
CA VAL A 20 -6.56 5.03 -1.19
C VAL A 20 -7.66 3.97 -1.23
N ASP A 21 -7.32 2.70 -1.10
CA ASP A 21 -8.30 1.61 -1.03
C ASP A 21 -9.19 1.70 0.21
N HIS A 22 -8.71 2.36 1.28
CA HIS A 22 -9.47 2.66 2.49
C HIS A 22 -10.13 4.05 2.45
N THR A 23 -9.57 5.00 1.70
CA THR A 23 -9.98 6.42 1.74
C THR A 23 -10.59 6.94 0.44
N GLY A 24 -10.50 6.19 -0.65
CA GLY A 24 -10.86 6.64 -2.00
C GLY A 24 -12.31 7.11 -2.17
N LEU A 25 -13.21 6.67 -1.31
CA LEU A 25 -14.62 7.07 -1.30
C LEU A 25 -14.98 8.14 -0.25
N VAL A 26 -14.02 8.61 0.53
CA VAL A 26 -14.28 9.62 1.57
C VAL A 26 -14.95 10.89 1.03
N PRO A 27 -14.63 11.40 -0.16
CA PRO A 27 -15.29 12.61 -0.69
C PRO A 27 -16.78 12.45 -0.99
N ILE A 28 -17.33 11.22 -1.01
CA ILE A 28 -18.79 11.04 -1.11
C ILE A 28 -19.51 11.40 0.20
N PHE A 29 -18.80 11.40 1.35
CA PHE A 29 -19.30 11.87 2.62
C PHE A 29 -19.20 13.39 2.65
N ASN A 30 -20.22 14.06 2.16
CA ASN A 30 -20.32 15.50 2.06
C ASN A 30 -21.71 15.98 2.50
N GLU A 31 -21.90 17.29 2.60
CA GLU A 31 -23.18 17.88 3.04
C GLU A 31 -24.36 17.49 2.14
N LYS A 32 -24.14 17.32 0.82
CA LYS A 32 -25.19 16.90 -0.12
C LYS A 32 -25.71 15.50 0.21
N ASN A 33 -24.84 14.65 0.76
CA ASN A 33 -25.15 13.29 1.20
C ASN A 33 -25.46 13.21 2.70
N GLY A 34 -25.67 14.37 3.36
CA GLY A 34 -26.10 14.47 4.75
C GLY A 34 -24.97 14.38 5.78
N PHE A 35 -23.70 14.29 5.37
CA PHE A 35 -22.57 14.29 6.29
C PHE A 35 -22.15 15.73 6.63
N LYS A 36 -22.16 16.07 7.91
CA LYS A 36 -21.75 17.40 8.43
C LYS A 36 -20.68 17.29 9.52
N GLY A 37 -20.14 16.10 9.72
CA GLY A 37 -19.20 15.80 10.78
C GLY A 37 -17.75 16.10 10.41
N ASN A 38 -16.85 15.84 11.35
CA ASN A 38 -15.43 15.91 11.12
C ASN A 38 -14.85 14.57 10.67
N ILE A 39 -13.77 14.63 9.91
CA ILE A 39 -12.99 13.48 9.46
C ILE A 39 -11.66 13.52 10.22
N TYR A 40 -11.45 12.55 11.11
CA TYR A 40 -10.27 12.51 11.97
C TYR A 40 -9.20 11.57 11.43
N ALA A 41 -7.94 12.00 11.45
CA ALA A 41 -6.78 11.17 11.11
C ALA A 41 -5.49 11.74 11.72
N SER A 42 -4.38 11.01 11.62
CA SER A 42 -3.07 11.59 11.91
C SER A 42 -2.71 12.66 10.86
N ASP A 43 -1.83 13.58 11.21
CA ASP A 43 -1.33 14.62 10.30
C ASP A 43 -0.73 14.01 9.02
N LYS A 44 0.08 12.97 9.18
CA LYS A 44 0.72 12.25 8.06
C LYS A 44 -0.31 11.54 7.17
N THR A 45 -1.32 10.92 7.78
CA THR A 45 -2.43 10.30 7.03
C THR A 45 -3.17 11.35 6.19
N ILE A 46 -3.50 12.51 6.78
CA ILE A 46 -4.22 13.59 6.08
C ILE A 46 -3.43 14.08 4.86
N GLU A 47 -2.15 14.39 5.04
CA GLU A 47 -1.34 14.93 3.95
C GLU A 47 -1.15 13.94 2.79
N ILE A 48 -0.92 12.67 3.10
CA ILE A 48 -0.85 11.61 2.07
C ILE A 48 -2.20 11.40 1.40
N THR A 49 -3.29 11.31 2.18
CA THR A 49 -4.65 11.12 1.66
C THR A 49 -5.06 12.24 0.71
N LYS A 50 -4.71 13.49 1.00
CA LYS A 50 -4.98 14.61 0.09
C LYS A 50 -4.35 14.42 -1.29
N GLU A 51 -3.10 13.98 -1.36
CA GLU A 51 -2.43 13.75 -2.66
C GLU A 51 -3.04 12.54 -3.39
N LEU A 52 -3.35 11.47 -2.67
CA LEU A 52 -3.97 10.28 -3.23
C LEU A 52 -5.39 10.57 -3.76
N LEU A 53 -6.20 11.32 -3.02
CA LEU A 53 -7.57 11.67 -3.43
C LEU A 53 -7.61 12.64 -4.60
N LYS A 54 -6.66 13.57 -4.72
CA LYS A 54 -6.52 14.44 -5.91
C LYS A 54 -6.27 13.59 -7.16
N ASP A 55 -5.34 12.63 -7.09
CA ASP A 55 -5.03 11.72 -8.21
C ASP A 55 -6.24 10.83 -8.55
N CYS A 56 -6.92 10.28 -7.55
CA CYS A 56 -8.15 9.50 -7.75
C CYS A 56 -9.25 10.32 -8.43
N CYS A 57 -9.47 11.55 -8.01
CA CYS A 57 -10.48 12.44 -8.60
C CYS A 57 -10.16 12.71 -10.08
N PHE A 58 -8.89 13.00 -10.38
CA PHE A 58 -8.43 13.23 -11.75
C PHE A 58 -8.62 11.99 -12.64
N ILE A 59 -8.19 10.82 -12.18
CA ILE A 59 -8.34 9.56 -12.92
C ILE A 59 -9.82 9.23 -13.12
N HIS A 60 -10.64 9.39 -12.08
CA HIS A 60 -12.07 9.14 -12.15
C HIS A 60 -12.75 10.03 -13.18
N LYS A 61 -12.45 11.34 -13.17
CA LYS A 61 -12.95 12.31 -14.17
C LYS A 61 -12.57 11.89 -15.60
N LYS A 62 -11.30 11.57 -15.84
CA LYS A 62 -10.83 11.08 -17.16
C LYS A 62 -11.58 9.82 -17.62
N ASN A 63 -11.79 8.86 -16.71
CA ASN A 63 -12.52 7.65 -17.05
C ASN A 63 -13.98 7.90 -17.38
N VAL A 64 -14.64 8.80 -16.66
CA VAL A 64 -16.03 9.20 -16.96
C VAL A 64 -16.10 9.92 -18.31
N ASP A 65 -15.20 10.86 -18.60
CA ASP A 65 -15.16 11.59 -19.86
C ASP A 65 -14.91 10.64 -21.06
N TYR A 66 -14.00 9.67 -20.88
CA TYR A 66 -13.76 8.62 -21.88
C TYR A 66 -15.01 7.77 -22.12
N LEU A 67 -15.73 7.34 -21.06
CA LEU A 67 -16.95 6.57 -21.22
C LEU A 67 -18.07 7.37 -21.90
N LYS A 68 -18.21 8.66 -21.56
CA LYS A 68 -19.13 9.58 -22.22
C LYS A 68 -18.81 9.73 -23.71
N SER A 69 -17.54 9.83 -24.09
CA SER A 69 -17.13 9.89 -25.49
C SER A 69 -17.47 8.61 -26.29
N LYS A 70 -17.66 7.49 -25.58
CA LYS A 70 -18.13 6.20 -26.14
C LYS A 70 -19.65 6.02 -26.04
N GLY A 71 -20.40 7.08 -25.75
CA GLY A 71 -21.88 7.05 -25.66
C GLY A 71 -22.42 6.35 -24.39
N LYS A 72 -21.56 6.04 -23.41
CA LYS A 72 -22.00 5.40 -22.15
C LYS A 72 -22.33 6.48 -21.12
N LYS A 73 -23.52 6.39 -20.50
CA LYS A 73 -23.87 7.22 -19.35
C LYS A 73 -23.11 6.72 -18.10
N LYS A 74 -22.27 7.58 -17.55
CA LYS A 74 -21.67 7.38 -16.23
C LYS A 74 -21.49 8.74 -15.56
N ASP A 75 -21.92 8.85 -14.34
CA ASP A 75 -21.77 10.06 -13.53
C ASP A 75 -20.51 9.96 -12.63
N LEU A 76 -20.01 11.12 -12.24
CA LEU A 76 -18.95 11.21 -11.24
C LEU A 76 -19.49 10.80 -9.88
N LEU A 77 -18.74 9.99 -9.14
CA LEU A 77 -19.05 9.67 -7.74
C LEU A 77 -18.93 10.91 -6.85
N TYR A 78 -17.96 11.75 -7.12
CA TYR A 78 -17.73 13.04 -6.49
C TYR A 78 -16.96 13.95 -7.44
N THR A 79 -17.05 15.25 -7.20
CA THR A 79 -16.40 16.30 -7.99
C THR A 79 -15.18 16.86 -7.25
N GLU A 80 -14.41 17.71 -7.91
CA GLU A 80 -13.32 18.46 -7.26
C GLU A 80 -13.83 19.35 -6.12
N VAL A 81 -15.05 19.91 -6.24
CA VAL A 81 -15.68 20.70 -5.17
C VAL A 81 -15.96 19.83 -3.94
N ASP A 82 -16.52 18.62 -4.16
CA ASP A 82 -16.77 17.68 -3.07
C ASP A 82 -15.48 17.25 -2.39
N LEU A 83 -14.40 17.09 -3.18
CA LEU A 83 -13.07 16.77 -2.69
C LEU A 83 -12.51 17.87 -1.77
N TYR A 84 -12.56 19.13 -2.19
CA TYR A 84 -12.04 20.24 -1.38
C TYR A 84 -12.89 20.47 -0.13
N ASN A 85 -14.21 20.34 -0.23
CA ASN A 85 -15.09 20.36 0.94
C ASN A 85 -14.73 19.26 1.94
N CYS A 86 -14.43 18.05 1.44
CA CYS A 86 -13.95 16.95 2.29
C CYS A 86 -12.67 17.33 3.05
N PHE A 87 -11.72 18.02 2.39
CA PHE A 87 -10.47 18.44 3.03
C PHE A 87 -10.68 19.45 4.16
N GLU A 88 -11.68 20.32 4.07
CA GLU A 88 -12.03 21.28 5.12
C GLU A 88 -12.56 20.59 6.38
N HIS A 89 -13.21 19.45 6.22
CA HIS A 89 -13.72 18.63 7.31
C HIS A 89 -12.62 17.78 7.99
N MET A 90 -11.43 17.66 7.39
CA MET A 90 -10.34 16.88 7.97
C MET A 90 -9.73 17.57 9.18
N LYS A 91 -9.64 16.84 10.29
CA LYS A 91 -9.05 17.27 11.56
C LYS A 91 -7.97 16.30 11.98
N TYR A 92 -6.77 16.80 12.21
CA TYR A 92 -5.71 15.92 12.69
C TYR A 92 -5.84 15.64 14.19
N ILE A 93 -5.40 14.45 14.56
CA ILE A 93 -5.26 13.98 15.93
C ILE A 93 -3.79 13.58 16.15
N ASP A 94 -3.20 14.04 17.25
CA ASP A 94 -1.88 13.62 17.65
C ASP A 94 -1.85 12.11 17.92
N ILE A 95 -0.86 11.42 17.38
CA ILE A 95 -0.65 10.00 17.67
C ILE A 95 -0.20 9.82 19.13
N ASN A 96 -0.46 8.64 19.70
CA ASN A 96 -0.13 8.27 21.08
C ASN A 96 -0.82 9.15 22.14
N ARG A 97 -1.95 9.74 21.79
CA ARG A 97 -2.77 10.56 22.69
C ARG A 97 -4.23 10.14 22.60
N VAL A 98 -4.84 9.91 23.77
CA VAL A 98 -6.29 9.67 23.87
C VAL A 98 -7.03 11.01 23.77
N ILE A 99 -7.95 11.10 22.84
CA ILE A 99 -8.78 12.29 22.58
C ILE A 99 -10.24 11.94 22.84
N ASP A 100 -10.92 12.76 23.64
CA ASP A 100 -12.35 12.70 23.81
C ASP A 100 -13.05 13.32 22.57
N ILE A 101 -13.77 12.51 21.82
CA ILE A 101 -14.58 12.97 20.67
C ILE A 101 -15.90 13.48 21.16
N ASP A 102 -16.56 12.72 22.04
CA ASP A 102 -17.77 13.11 22.77
C ASP A 102 -17.84 12.39 24.14
N SER A 103 -18.99 12.49 24.82
CA SER A 103 -19.19 11.88 26.15
C SER A 103 -19.09 10.34 26.15
N ASN A 104 -19.27 9.70 25.01
CA ASN A 104 -19.36 8.24 24.86
C ASN A 104 -18.29 7.64 23.95
N LEU A 105 -17.43 8.47 23.36
CA LEU A 105 -16.39 8.05 22.41
C LEU A 105 -15.06 8.73 22.70
N LYS A 106 -14.00 7.93 22.86
CA LYS A 106 -12.61 8.38 22.84
C LYS A 106 -11.86 7.62 21.76
N VAL A 107 -10.84 8.25 21.19
CA VAL A 107 -9.99 7.69 20.15
C VAL A 107 -8.52 7.86 20.46
N GLU A 108 -7.70 6.94 20.01
CA GLU A 108 -6.24 7.03 20.02
C GLU A 108 -5.68 6.39 18.75
N TYR A 109 -4.76 7.09 18.11
CA TYR A 109 -3.98 6.55 17.01
C TYR A 109 -2.57 6.19 17.47
N ARG A 110 -2.06 5.03 17.00
CA ARG A 110 -0.69 4.60 17.19
C ARG A 110 -0.12 4.06 15.89
N ASN A 111 1.21 4.12 15.71
CA ASN A 111 1.84 3.60 14.50
C ASN A 111 1.58 2.11 14.33
N ASN A 112 1.29 1.69 13.10
CA ASN A 112 1.12 0.27 12.75
C ASN A 112 2.19 -0.29 11.80
N SER A 113 3.17 0.53 11.40
CA SER A 113 4.33 0.17 10.57
C SER A 113 4.01 -0.33 9.15
N HIS A 114 2.79 -0.15 8.64
CA HIS A 114 2.44 -0.60 7.30
C HIS A 114 3.04 0.33 6.24
N VAL A 115 2.69 1.61 6.31
CA VAL A 115 3.22 2.70 5.47
C VAL A 115 3.41 3.97 6.30
N VAL A 116 4.06 4.99 5.75
CA VAL A 116 4.22 6.27 6.44
C VAL A 116 2.86 6.91 6.69
N GLY A 117 2.58 7.19 7.97
CA GLY A 117 1.31 7.78 8.41
C GLY A 117 0.21 6.78 8.74
N SER A 118 0.36 5.50 8.40
CA SER A 118 -0.63 4.50 8.77
C SER A 118 -0.64 4.23 10.28
N CYS A 119 -1.84 4.05 10.81
CA CYS A 119 -2.06 3.89 12.24
C CYS A 119 -3.03 2.76 12.53
N ASN A 120 -2.83 2.10 13.66
CA ASN A 120 -3.93 1.40 14.32
C ASN A 120 -4.79 2.40 15.09
N LEU A 121 -6.04 2.06 15.28
CA LEU A 121 -7.02 2.88 15.96
C LEU A 121 -7.55 2.16 17.19
N THR A 122 -7.47 2.81 18.33
CA THR A 122 -8.15 2.36 19.55
C THR A 122 -9.36 3.24 19.80
N LEU A 123 -10.51 2.60 19.99
CA LEU A 123 -11.76 3.22 20.38
C LEU A 123 -12.11 2.81 21.81
N TRP A 124 -12.47 3.77 22.64
CA TRP A 124 -13.20 3.52 23.87
C TRP A 124 -14.63 4.00 23.65
N VAL A 125 -15.56 3.07 23.77
CA VAL A 125 -17.00 3.32 23.57
C VAL A 125 -17.79 2.92 24.79
N LYS A 126 -18.88 3.62 25.06
CA LYS A 126 -19.88 3.23 26.07
C LYS A 126 -21.28 3.51 25.55
N GLU A 127 -22.21 2.68 25.97
CA GLU A 127 -23.60 2.75 25.51
C GLU A 127 -24.35 3.94 26.12
N TYR A 128 -24.14 4.15 27.44
CA TYR A 128 -24.72 5.28 28.18
C TYR A 128 -23.65 5.94 29.05
N GLN A 129 -23.94 7.11 29.58
CA GLN A 129 -23.01 7.90 30.41
C GLN A 129 -22.40 7.12 31.59
N ASN A 130 -23.18 6.24 32.21
CA ASN A 130 -22.77 5.43 33.38
C ASN A 130 -22.29 4.01 33.04
N SER A 131 -22.26 3.63 31.74
CA SER A 131 -21.75 2.33 31.31
C SER A 131 -20.23 2.25 31.44
N ARG A 132 -19.71 1.02 31.56
CA ARG A 132 -18.27 0.79 31.47
C ARG A 132 -17.77 1.03 30.05
N TRP A 133 -16.59 1.60 29.95
CA TRP A 133 -15.90 1.71 28.68
C TRP A 133 -15.56 0.34 28.10
N LYS A 134 -15.85 0.13 26.84
CA LYS A 134 -15.38 -1.01 26.04
C LYS A 134 -14.26 -0.53 25.15
N LYS A 135 -13.15 -1.27 25.14
CA LYS A 135 -11.97 -0.93 24.35
C LYS A 135 -11.91 -1.83 23.12
N ILE A 136 -11.95 -1.21 21.95
CA ILE A 136 -11.87 -1.86 20.64
C ILE A 136 -10.63 -1.35 19.94
N CYS A 137 -9.78 -2.26 19.49
CA CYS A 137 -8.63 -1.91 18.66
C CYS A 137 -8.86 -2.40 17.23
N TYR A 138 -8.62 -1.52 16.26
CA TYR A 138 -8.62 -1.81 14.84
C TYR A 138 -7.20 -1.63 14.30
N THR A 139 -6.60 -2.69 13.76
CA THR A 139 -5.21 -2.63 13.32
C THR A 139 -5.03 -1.82 12.05
N SER A 140 -6.08 -1.67 11.24
CA SER A 140 -5.95 -1.37 9.82
C SER A 140 -5.03 -2.38 9.13
N ASP A 141 -4.45 -2.05 7.98
CA ASP A 141 -3.39 -2.88 7.42
C ASP A 141 -2.13 -2.79 8.30
N LEU A 142 -1.59 -3.92 8.69
CA LEU A 142 -0.56 -4.02 9.72
C LEU A 142 0.80 -4.32 9.11
N GLY A 143 1.81 -3.59 9.53
CA GLY A 143 3.16 -3.75 9.02
C GLY A 143 3.86 -5.00 9.56
N SER A 144 4.68 -5.65 8.72
CA SER A 144 5.54 -6.75 9.11
C SER A 144 6.76 -6.23 9.87
N LYS A 145 7.06 -6.82 11.04
CA LYS A 145 8.29 -6.54 11.80
C LYS A 145 9.54 -6.97 11.03
N ILE A 146 9.43 -8.03 10.21
CA ILE A 146 10.51 -8.50 9.33
C ILE A 146 10.85 -7.43 8.30
N ASN A 147 9.84 -6.82 7.70
CA ASN A 147 10.02 -5.84 6.64
C ASN A 147 10.29 -4.42 7.15
N PHE A 148 9.94 -4.13 8.39
CA PHE A 148 10.18 -2.84 9.03
C PHE A 148 11.63 -2.37 8.90
N LYS A 149 12.61 -3.25 9.15
CA LYS A 149 14.05 -2.96 9.04
C LYS A 149 14.49 -2.41 7.68
N TYR A 150 13.72 -2.73 6.63
CA TYR A 150 14.10 -2.44 5.25
C TYR A 150 13.18 -1.42 4.59
N THR A 151 12.18 -0.94 5.34
CA THR A 151 11.27 0.09 4.85
C THR A 151 11.62 1.39 5.56
N PRO A 152 12.32 2.31 4.87
CA PRO A 152 12.77 3.56 5.48
C PRO A 152 11.57 4.42 5.87
N TYR A 153 11.80 5.33 6.82
CA TYR A 153 10.85 6.36 7.25
C TYR A 153 9.62 5.85 8.02
N LEU A 154 9.51 4.54 8.27
CA LEU A 154 8.47 3.99 9.14
C LEU A 154 8.82 4.18 10.61
N LYS A 155 7.79 4.30 11.43
CA LYS A 155 7.92 4.18 12.88
C LYS A 155 7.56 2.77 13.31
N GLU A 156 8.17 2.30 14.39
CA GLU A 156 7.90 0.97 14.93
C GLU A 156 6.42 0.81 15.29
N GLN A 157 5.93 -0.41 15.11
CA GLN A 157 4.57 -0.76 15.45
C GLN A 157 4.33 -0.63 16.97
N ASP A 158 3.27 0.09 17.33
CA ASP A 158 2.78 0.24 18.68
C ASP A 158 1.30 -0.18 18.74
N LEU A 159 1.05 -1.47 18.99
CA LEU A 159 -0.29 -2.01 19.08
C LEU A 159 -0.70 -2.19 20.54
N PRO A 160 -1.90 -1.74 20.98
CA PRO A 160 -2.40 -1.99 22.32
C PRO A 160 -2.51 -3.48 22.62
N LEU A 161 -1.90 -3.92 23.72
CA LEU A 161 -1.77 -5.33 24.05
C LEU A 161 -3.03 -5.94 24.69
N SER A 162 -4.05 -5.13 25.03
CA SER A 162 -5.26 -5.63 25.68
C SER A 162 -6.49 -4.77 25.39
N GLY A 163 -7.65 -5.39 25.43
CA GLY A 163 -8.95 -4.74 25.23
C GLY A 163 -10.07 -5.76 25.14
N ASN A 164 -11.27 -5.31 24.81
CA ASN A 164 -12.40 -6.22 24.61
C ASN A 164 -12.37 -6.85 23.22
N VAL A 165 -12.14 -6.06 22.18
CA VAL A 165 -12.14 -6.56 20.79
C VAL A 165 -10.91 -6.07 20.06
N LEU A 166 -10.22 -6.98 19.38
CA LEU A 166 -9.21 -6.69 18.36
C LEU A 166 -9.78 -7.02 17.00
N ILE A 167 -9.89 -6.02 16.12
CA ILE A 167 -10.23 -6.20 14.72
C ILE A 167 -8.91 -6.11 13.94
N SER A 168 -8.50 -7.23 13.34
CA SER A 168 -7.19 -7.37 12.71
C SER A 168 -7.29 -7.74 11.25
N GLU A 169 -6.43 -7.15 10.42
CA GLU A 169 -6.20 -7.67 9.08
C GLU A 169 -5.70 -9.13 9.14
N ALA A 170 -5.91 -9.85 8.05
CA ALA A 170 -5.35 -11.17 7.82
C ALA A 170 -5.07 -11.42 6.33
N THR A 171 -4.52 -10.40 5.66
CA THR A 171 -4.19 -10.41 4.22
C THR A 171 -3.38 -11.64 3.84
N TYR A 172 -2.37 -11.97 4.66
CA TYR A 172 -1.53 -13.15 4.47
C TYR A 172 -1.96 -14.31 5.38
N SER A 173 -3.24 -14.67 5.30
CA SER A 173 -3.80 -15.84 5.99
C SER A 173 -3.35 -17.18 5.42
N ASP A 174 -2.72 -17.22 4.24
CA ASP A 174 -2.16 -18.43 3.67
C ASP A 174 -0.71 -18.67 4.11
N ASN A 175 -0.35 -19.95 4.35
CA ASN A 175 1.00 -20.32 4.80
C ASN A 175 2.07 -20.14 3.72
N ASP A 176 1.69 -20.07 2.45
CA ASP A 176 2.63 -19.99 1.33
C ASP A 176 3.40 -18.66 1.27
N ARG A 177 2.97 -17.69 2.09
CA ARG A 177 3.58 -16.36 2.19
C ARG A 177 4.32 -16.11 3.48
N ALA A 178 4.43 -17.11 4.35
CA ALA A 178 5.24 -16.99 5.56
C ALA A 178 6.70 -16.70 5.16
N MET A 179 7.24 -15.58 5.65
CA MET A 179 8.59 -15.16 5.32
C MET A 179 9.39 -14.95 6.60
N THR A 180 10.61 -15.47 6.64
CA THR A 180 11.56 -15.23 7.72
C THR A 180 12.49 -14.07 7.35
N THR A 181 13.13 -13.45 8.35
CA THR A 181 14.16 -12.41 8.12
C THR A 181 15.23 -12.90 7.14
N LYS A 182 15.71 -14.13 7.30
CA LYS A 182 16.74 -14.71 6.42
C LYS A 182 16.26 -14.86 4.98
N MET A 183 14.99 -15.24 4.77
CA MET A 183 14.41 -15.33 3.42
C MET A 183 14.28 -13.93 2.81
N ALA A 184 13.86 -12.94 3.58
CA ALA A 184 13.72 -11.56 3.12
C ALA A 184 15.08 -10.95 2.73
N GLU A 185 16.12 -11.19 3.53
CA GLU A 185 17.48 -10.74 3.23
C GLU A 185 18.02 -11.37 1.93
N LYS A 186 17.83 -12.68 1.77
CA LYS A 186 18.24 -13.40 0.56
C LYS A 186 17.54 -12.84 -0.68
N ASP A 187 16.21 -12.70 -0.65
CA ASP A 187 15.42 -12.20 -1.76
C ASP A 187 15.86 -10.78 -2.19
N ARG A 188 16.15 -9.90 -1.23
CA ARG A 188 16.63 -8.54 -1.51
C ARG A 188 18.03 -8.50 -2.08
N LYS A 189 18.90 -9.37 -1.57
CA LYS A 189 20.26 -9.52 -2.12
C LYS A 189 20.20 -10.03 -3.56
N GLU A 190 19.39 -11.03 -3.84
CA GLU A 190 19.17 -11.54 -5.20
C GLU A 190 18.66 -10.44 -6.15
N MET A 191 17.71 -9.61 -5.68
CA MET A 191 17.23 -8.48 -6.47
C MET A 191 18.36 -7.47 -6.78
N LEU A 192 19.17 -7.15 -5.80
CA LEU A 192 20.30 -6.24 -6.00
C LEU A 192 21.30 -6.79 -7.02
N GLU A 193 21.62 -8.08 -6.96
CA GLU A 193 22.52 -8.73 -7.93
C GLU A 193 21.92 -8.73 -9.35
N ILE A 194 20.59 -8.99 -9.49
CA ILE A 194 19.89 -8.88 -10.78
C ILE A 194 20.03 -7.46 -11.36
N ILE A 195 19.88 -6.44 -10.52
CA ILE A 195 19.99 -5.04 -10.93
C ILE A 195 21.44 -4.72 -11.33
N LYS A 196 22.42 -5.08 -10.51
CA LYS A 196 23.86 -4.88 -10.78
C LYS A 196 24.28 -5.55 -12.09
N GLU A 197 23.98 -6.84 -12.23
CA GLU A 197 24.27 -7.60 -13.45
C GLU A 197 23.58 -6.97 -14.67
N GLY A 198 22.31 -6.57 -14.52
CA GLY A 198 21.57 -5.94 -15.59
C GLY A 198 22.23 -4.65 -16.07
N LEU A 199 22.58 -3.74 -15.17
CA LEU A 199 23.24 -2.47 -15.51
C LEU A 199 24.60 -2.68 -16.17
N MET A 200 25.45 -3.55 -15.60
CA MET A 200 26.77 -3.86 -16.16
C MET A 200 26.70 -4.51 -17.55
N ASN A 201 25.60 -5.19 -17.87
CA ASN A 201 25.35 -5.79 -19.19
C ASN A 201 24.54 -4.87 -20.12
N ASN A 202 24.52 -3.57 -19.86
CA ASN A 202 23.80 -2.56 -20.66
C ASN A 202 22.32 -2.87 -20.85
N ARG A 203 21.63 -3.28 -19.78
CA ARG A 203 20.19 -3.60 -19.77
C ARG A 203 19.38 -2.51 -19.11
N ARG A 204 18.12 -2.39 -19.53
CA ARG A 204 17.10 -1.64 -18.78
C ARG A 204 16.39 -2.61 -17.84
N ILE A 205 16.18 -2.17 -16.60
CA ILE A 205 15.51 -2.94 -15.57
C ILE A 205 14.22 -2.20 -15.20
N LEU A 206 13.06 -2.81 -15.44
CA LEU A 206 11.78 -2.25 -15.10
C LEU A 206 11.32 -2.79 -13.74
N LEU A 207 11.08 -1.87 -12.81
CA LEU A 207 10.56 -2.12 -11.47
C LEU A 207 9.15 -1.52 -11.36
N PRO A 208 8.09 -2.31 -11.50
CA PRO A 208 6.73 -1.88 -11.18
C PRO A 208 6.60 -1.55 -9.69
N VAL A 209 6.13 -0.35 -9.36
CA VAL A 209 6.00 0.10 -7.98
C VAL A 209 4.69 0.84 -7.75
N PHE A 210 4.13 0.72 -6.54
CA PHE A 210 3.10 1.64 -6.10
C PHE A 210 3.70 3.02 -5.84
N ALA A 211 2.99 4.06 -6.25
CA ALA A 211 3.45 5.44 -6.17
C ALA A 211 3.68 5.90 -4.72
N PHE A 212 2.91 5.36 -3.78
CA PHE A 212 3.02 5.60 -2.36
C PHE A 212 3.76 4.44 -1.67
N SER A 213 4.67 4.76 -0.79
CA SER A 213 5.49 3.88 0.04
C SER A 213 6.50 3.03 -0.75
N LYS A 214 6.08 2.24 -1.74
CA LYS A 214 6.97 1.33 -2.47
C LYS A 214 7.99 2.05 -3.34
N ALA A 215 7.59 3.11 -4.03
CA ALA A 215 8.52 3.92 -4.82
C ALA A 215 9.62 4.53 -3.93
N GLN A 216 9.24 5.14 -2.80
CA GLN A 216 10.17 5.76 -1.87
C GLN A 216 11.12 4.73 -1.23
N THR A 217 10.57 3.57 -0.83
CA THR A 217 11.37 2.45 -0.29
C THR A 217 12.38 1.96 -1.32
N MET A 218 11.94 1.75 -2.56
CA MET A 218 12.80 1.20 -3.62
C MET A 218 13.90 2.18 -4.02
N ILE A 219 13.59 3.47 -4.16
CA ILE A 219 14.59 4.50 -4.48
C ILE A 219 15.63 4.59 -3.37
N THR A 220 15.20 4.58 -2.09
CA THR A 220 16.13 4.60 -0.95
C THR A 220 16.98 3.34 -0.93
N PHE A 221 16.42 2.17 -1.18
CA PHE A 221 17.17 0.92 -1.29
C PHE A 221 18.25 0.98 -2.39
N LEU A 222 17.89 1.50 -3.57
CA LEU A 222 18.85 1.66 -4.67
C LEU A 222 19.96 2.66 -4.32
N TYR A 223 19.59 3.78 -3.71
CA TYR A 223 20.56 4.77 -3.23
C TYR A 223 21.56 4.16 -2.23
N ASP A 224 21.06 3.51 -1.20
CA ASP A 224 21.91 2.95 -0.13
C ASP A 224 22.87 1.86 -0.62
N ASN A 225 22.51 1.15 -1.69
CA ASN A 225 23.30 0.04 -2.24
C ASN A 225 24.13 0.39 -3.49
N LEU A 226 23.84 1.50 -4.18
CA LEU A 226 24.53 1.83 -5.44
C LEU A 226 25.31 3.14 -5.37
N SER A 227 24.89 4.11 -4.56
CA SER A 227 25.51 5.45 -4.57
C SER A 227 26.99 5.48 -4.20
N LYS A 228 27.45 4.50 -3.42
CA LYS A 228 28.85 4.37 -2.97
C LYS A 228 29.68 3.42 -3.83
N GLU A 229 29.05 2.66 -4.71
CA GLU A 229 29.72 1.69 -5.57
C GLU A 229 30.53 2.41 -6.67
N GLN A 230 31.85 2.15 -6.75
CA GLN A 230 32.73 2.84 -7.69
C GLN A 230 32.30 2.60 -9.14
N TRP A 231 32.00 1.34 -9.51
CA TRP A 231 31.53 1.00 -10.85
C TRP A 231 30.26 1.72 -11.28
N PHE A 232 29.36 2.00 -10.32
CA PHE A 232 28.11 2.72 -10.59
C PHE A 232 28.37 4.22 -10.79
N ARG A 233 29.28 4.80 -10.02
CA ARG A 233 29.69 6.20 -10.15
C ARG A 233 30.45 6.48 -11.43
N ASP A 234 31.31 5.53 -11.85
CA ASP A 234 32.10 5.66 -13.07
C ASP A 234 31.28 5.38 -14.32
N GLY A 235 30.17 4.67 -14.21
CA GLY A 235 29.26 4.36 -15.32
C GLY A 235 28.21 5.45 -15.57
N GLU A 236 27.59 5.38 -16.74
CA GLU A 236 26.49 6.28 -17.16
C GLU A 236 25.13 5.65 -16.84
N TYR A 237 24.90 5.26 -15.59
CA TYR A 237 23.67 4.63 -15.15
C TYR A 237 22.71 5.65 -14.55
N GLU A 238 21.43 5.49 -14.84
CA GLU A 238 20.35 6.33 -14.29
C GLU A 238 19.33 5.49 -13.53
N ILE A 239 18.81 6.06 -12.46
CA ILE A 239 17.62 5.59 -11.75
C ILE A 239 16.47 6.50 -12.15
N ILE A 240 15.52 5.98 -12.90
CA ILE A 240 14.42 6.75 -13.49
C ILE A 240 13.16 6.55 -12.66
N MET A 241 12.55 7.64 -12.25
CA MET A 241 11.26 7.66 -11.57
C MET A 241 10.23 8.34 -12.45
N ASP A 242 9.26 7.57 -12.96
CA ASP A 242 8.19 8.10 -13.82
C ASP A 242 6.80 7.89 -13.22
N GLY A 243 6.22 8.97 -12.72
CA GLY A 243 4.86 9.02 -12.19
C GLY A 243 4.55 10.34 -11.50
N VAL A 244 3.47 10.98 -11.91
CA VAL A 244 3.02 12.27 -11.33
C VAL A 244 2.71 12.09 -9.85
N LEU A 245 1.92 11.07 -9.51
CA LEU A 245 1.57 10.79 -8.11
C LEU A 245 2.82 10.50 -7.25
N MET A 246 3.83 9.78 -7.79
CA MET A 246 5.09 9.56 -7.07
C MET A 246 5.78 10.88 -6.69
N ASN A 247 5.81 11.84 -7.61
CA ASN A 247 6.39 13.17 -7.36
C ASN A 247 5.59 13.94 -6.30
N ASN A 248 4.26 13.89 -6.35
CA ASN A 248 3.40 14.55 -5.37
C ASN A 248 3.59 13.94 -3.97
N ILE A 249 3.63 12.61 -3.87
CA ILE A 249 3.92 11.90 -2.61
C ILE A 249 5.31 12.25 -2.08
N ASN A 250 6.32 12.37 -2.93
CA ASN A 250 7.65 12.83 -2.49
C ASN A 250 7.61 14.24 -1.91
N GLY A 251 6.80 15.13 -2.50
CA GLY A 251 6.55 16.45 -1.93
C GLY A 251 5.87 16.39 -0.56
N ALA A 252 4.91 15.48 -0.38
CA ALA A 252 4.28 15.26 0.93
C ALA A 252 5.28 14.70 1.95
N TYR A 253 6.10 13.70 1.60
CA TYR A 253 7.15 13.16 2.47
C TYR A 253 8.10 14.25 2.98
N SER A 254 8.52 15.17 2.12
CA SER A 254 9.39 16.29 2.53
C SER A 254 8.73 17.22 3.57
N ARG A 255 7.40 17.23 3.66
CA ARG A 255 6.65 18.01 4.67
C ARG A 255 6.41 17.26 5.97
N ILE A 256 6.07 15.96 5.89
CA ILE A 256 5.54 15.19 7.02
C ILE A 256 6.57 14.33 7.76
N LEU A 257 7.73 14.06 7.15
CA LEU A 257 8.78 13.30 7.81
C LEU A 257 9.44 14.09 8.94
N ASP A 258 9.83 13.39 10.00
CA ASP A 258 10.61 13.96 11.08
C ASP A 258 11.96 14.47 10.55
N LYS A 259 12.61 15.35 11.26
CA LYS A 259 13.81 16.06 10.78
C LYS A 259 14.91 15.12 10.27
N GLU A 260 15.19 14.04 10.98
CA GLU A 260 16.24 13.08 10.60
C GLU A 260 15.85 12.32 9.33
N ASP A 261 14.66 11.73 9.31
CA ASP A 261 14.12 11.02 8.16
C ASP A 261 14.01 11.93 6.92
N ARG A 262 13.60 13.17 7.13
CA ARG A 262 13.51 14.19 6.07
C ARG A 262 14.87 14.53 5.47
N ASN A 263 15.91 14.65 6.29
CA ASN A 263 17.26 14.91 5.79
C ASN A 263 17.74 13.77 4.91
N LYS A 264 17.59 12.52 5.37
CA LYS A 264 17.92 11.33 4.59
C LYS A 264 17.08 11.24 3.30
N PHE A 265 15.79 11.50 3.40
CA PHE A 265 14.91 11.50 2.23
C PHE A 265 15.32 12.53 1.19
N ASN A 266 15.64 13.75 1.63
CA ASN A 266 16.08 14.81 0.73
C ASN A 266 17.44 14.48 0.09
N GLU A 267 18.37 13.85 0.82
CA GLU A 267 19.64 13.35 0.26
C GLU A 267 19.36 12.36 -0.89
N VAL A 268 18.49 11.37 -0.65
CA VAL A 268 18.08 10.39 -1.66
C VAL A 268 17.39 11.05 -2.86
N MET A 269 16.48 11.98 -2.60
CA MET A 269 15.75 12.69 -3.67
C MET A 269 16.63 13.66 -4.47
N ASN A 270 17.77 14.08 -3.94
CA ASN A 270 18.75 14.93 -4.64
C ASN A 270 19.92 14.15 -5.21
N TRP A 271 19.83 12.82 -5.22
CA TRP A 271 20.85 11.97 -5.85
C TRP A 271 21.00 12.33 -7.33
N ASP A 272 22.22 12.63 -7.77
CA ASP A 272 22.55 13.06 -9.13
C ASP A 272 22.19 12.02 -10.21
N ARG A 273 22.09 10.75 -9.82
CA ARG A 273 21.66 9.64 -10.69
C ARG A 273 20.16 9.42 -10.73
N LEU A 274 19.38 10.13 -9.90
CA LEU A 274 17.91 10.02 -9.85
C LEU A 274 17.26 11.00 -10.84
N VAL A 275 16.72 10.46 -11.94
CA VAL A 275 16.00 11.21 -12.97
C VAL A 275 14.50 11.18 -12.66
N LYS A 276 13.92 12.33 -12.36
CA LYS A 276 12.47 12.50 -12.16
C LYS A 276 11.83 12.92 -13.46
N VAL A 277 11.07 12.03 -14.10
CA VAL A 277 10.39 12.30 -15.37
C VAL A 277 9.25 13.30 -15.13
N LYS A 278 9.27 14.39 -15.89
CA LYS A 278 8.28 15.48 -15.77
C LYS A 278 7.19 15.42 -16.84
N ASP A 279 7.51 14.89 -18.02
CA ASP A 279 6.61 14.88 -19.16
C ASP A 279 6.72 13.59 -20.00
N TYR A 280 5.79 13.44 -20.94
CA TYR A 280 5.72 12.25 -21.77
C TYR A 280 6.85 12.17 -22.81
N ALA A 281 7.37 13.33 -23.26
CA ALA A 281 8.47 13.38 -24.22
C ALA A 281 9.71 12.71 -23.64
N ARG A 282 10.04 13.00 -22.37
CA ARG A 282 11.16 12.34 -21.66
C ARG A 282 10.94 10.83 -21.51
N THR A 283 9.69 10.37 -21.29
CA THR A 283 9.37 8.94 -21.28
C THR A 283 9.73 8.27 -22.61
N LEU A 284 9.40 8.91 -23.73
CA LEU A 284 9.71 8.40 -25.07
C LEU A 284 11.21 8.41 -25.38
N GLU A 285 11.93 9.45 -24.96
CA GLU A 285 13.39 9.51 -25.07
C GLU A 285 14.05 8.32 -24.36
N ILE A 286 13.69 8.04 -23.10
CA ILE A 286 14.20 6.92 -22.32
C ILE A 286 13.98 5.59 -23.06
N LEU A 287 12.80 5.43 -23.67
CA LEU A 287 12.50 4.23 -24.46
C LEU A 287 13.32 4.13 -25.73
N SER A 288 13.63 5.25 -26.40
CA SER A 288 14.37 5.30 -27.65
C SER A 288 15.89 5.20 -27.46
N GLU A 289 16.46 5.85 -26.47
CA GLU A 289 17.90 5.88 -26.18
C GLU A 289 18.47 4.52 -25.77
N ARG A 290 17.66 3.67 -25.13
CA ARG A 290 18.04 2.33 -24.66
C ARG A 290 19.28 2.31 -23.76
N LYS A 291 19.56 3.39 -23.06
CA LYS A 291 20.65 3.43 -22.07
C LYS A 291 20.36 2.48 -20.89
N PRO A 292 21.40 1.89 -20.31
CA PRO A 292 21.23 1.05 -19.11
C PRO A 292 20.69 1.90 -17.94
N CYS A 293 19.56 1.48 -17.39
CA CYS A 293 18.91 2.21 -16.31
C CYS A 293 17.98 1.31 -15.51
N VAL A 294 17.62 1.78 -14.32
CA VAL A 294 16.53 1.20 -13.54
C VAL A 294 15.33 2.13 -13.64
N ILE A 295 14.20 1.61 -14.11
CA ILE A 295 12.96 2.37 -14.32
C ILE A 295 11.94 1.98 -13.25
N LEU A 296 11.62 2.91 -12.36
CA LEU A 296 10.51 2.79 -11.41
C LEU A 296 9.28 3.47 -12.01
N ALA A 297 8.24 2.69 -12.29
CA ALA A 297 7.01 3.19 -12.87
C ALA A 297 5.77 2.65 -12.14
N SER A 298 4.77 3.50 -11.92
CA SER A 298 3.47 3.09 -11.37
C SER A 298 2.52 2.61 -12.49
N SER A 299 1.63 1.63 -12.24
CA SER A 299 1.31 1.02 -10.97
C SER A 299 2.05 -0.30 -10.74
N GLY A 300 2.14 -0.70 -9.46
CA GLY A 300 2.71 -1.99 -9.06
C GLY A 300 1.94 -3.21 -9.56
N PHE A 301 0.65 -3.06 -9.92
CA PHE A 301 -0.18 -4.13 -10.51
C PHE A 301 0.02 -4.30 -12.02
N LEU A 302 0.86 -3.50 -12.68
CA LEU A 302 1.15 -3.58 -14.13
C LEU A 302 -0.01 -3.21 -15.06
N GLU A 303 -1.15 -2.77 -14.57
CA GLU A 303 -2.37 -2.63 -15.36
C GLU A 303 -2.76 -1.18 -15.68
N ASN A 304 -2.26 -0.21 -14.93
CA ASN A 304 -2.59 1.20 -15.09
C ASN A 304 -1.35 2.07 -14.82
N GLY A 305 -1.44 3.35 -15.17
CA GLY A 305 -0.39 4.32 -14.93
C GLY A 305 0.77 4.21 -15.92
N LYS A 306 1.90 4.81 -15.58
CA LYS A 306 3.07 4.93 -16.46
C LYS A 306 3.72 3.59 -16.84
N ILE A 307 3.55 2.57 -16.02
CA ILE A 307 4.06 1.22 -16.30
C ILE A 307 3.55 0.69 -17.64
N THR A 308 2.30 1.00 -18.03
CA THR A 308 1.71 0.53 -19.28
C THR A 308 2.39 1.10 -20.52
N THR A 309 3.08 2.22 -20.40
CA THR A 309 3.90 2.80 -21.48
C THR A 309 5.22 2.05 -21.65
N TYR A 310 5.89 1.70 -20.55
CA TYR A 310 7.19 1.02 -20.59
C TYR A 310 7.09 -0.47 -20.90
N LEU A 311 6.12 -1.14 -20.31
CA LEU A 311 6.03 -2.58 -20.25
C LEU A 311 6.06 -3.28 -21.62
N PRO A 312 5.31 -2.85 -22.66
CA PRO A 312 5.34 -3.48 -23.97
C PRO A 312 6.72 -3.47 -24.63
N TYR A 313 7.45 -2.36 -24.48
CA TYR A 313 8.77 -2.18 -25.08
C TYR A 313 9.84 -3.00 -24.35
N ILE A 314 9.79 -3.00 -23.00
CA ILE A 314 10.72 -3.77 -22.16
C ILE A 314 10.48 -5.27 -22.33
N VAL A 315 9.24 -5.74 -22.25
CA VAL A 315 8.87 -7.16 -22.41
C VAL A 315 9.28 -7.71 -23.78
N GLY A 316 9.17 -6.90 -24.82
CA GLY A 316 9.55 -7.28 -26.19
C GLY A 316 11.04 -7.36 -26.47
N CYS A 317 11.90 -6.92 -25.56
CA CYS A 317 13.34 -6.84 -25.74
C CYS A 317 14.07 -7.93 -24.94
N SER A 318 14.86 -8.79 -25.61
CA SER A 318 15.61 -9.89 -24.96
C SER A 318 16.75 -9.43 -24.07
N LYS A 319 17.19 -8.18 -24.22
CA LYS A 319 18.23 -7.59 -23.37
C LYS A 319 17.69 -7.04 -22.06
N ASP A 320 16.40 -6.74 -21.99
CA ASP A 320 15.80 -6.05 -20.86
C ASP A 320 15.31 -7.01 -19.77
N VAL A 321 15.02 -6.45 -18.60
CA VAL A 321 14.63 -7.20 -17.40
C VAL A 321 13.39 -6.56 -16.78
N VAL A 322 12.46 -7.38 -16.30
CA VAL A 322 11.35 -6.95 -15.45
C VAL A 322 11.47 -7.65 -14.10
N VAL A 323 11.45 -6.89 -13.01
CA VAL A 323 11.44 -7.43 -11.65
C VAL A 323 10.13 -7.05 -10.99
N ILE A 324 9.23 -8.02 -10.86
CA ILE A 324 7.91 -7.84 -10.25
C ILE A 324 8.07 -7.89 -8.74
N ASN A 325 7.78 -6.76 -8.08
CA ASN A 325 7.92 -6.60 -6.64
C ASN A 325 6.57 -6.76 -5.96
N GLY A 326 6.20 -7.97 -5.62
CA GLY A 326 4.97 -8.18 -4.87
C GLY A 326 4.28 -9.49 -5.21
N TYR A 327 3.13 -9.63 -4.58
CA TYR A 327 2.29 -10.79 -4.75
C TYR A 327 1.48 -10.71 -6.05
N CYS A 328 1.51 -11.81 -6.78
CA CYS A 328 0.62 -12.04 -7.90
C CYS A 328 -0.27 -13.24 -7.56
N SER A 329 -1.57 -12.99 -7.35
CA SER A 329 -2.52 -14.06 -7.06
C SER A 329 -2.63 -15.04 -8.22
N GLN A 330 -2.54 -16.33 -7.93
CA GLN A 330 -2.82 -17.39 -8.92
C GLN A 330 -4.27 -17.35 -9.41
N ASP A 331 -5.17 -16.79 -8.62
CA ASP A 331 -6.58 -16.62 -8.97
C ASP A 331 -6.82 -15.50 -9.98
N ASN A 332 -5.83 -14.61 -10.17
CA ASN A 332 -5.90 -13.57 -11.19
C ASN A 332 -5.16 -13.97 -12.47
N VAL A 333 -5.56 -15.09 -13.06
CA VAL A 333 -4.99 -15.66 -14.30
C VAL A 333 -5.03 -14.67 -15.48
N GLY A 334 -5.97 -13.72 -15.42
CA GLY A 334 -6.11 -12.67 -16.42
C GLY A 334 -5.09 -11.53 -16.29
N SER A 335 -4.45 -11.36 -15.13
CA SER A 335 -3.54 -10.24 -14.87
C SER A 335 -2.28 -10.31 -15.73
N ILE A 336 -1.72 -9.13 -16.05
CA ILE A 336 -0.46 -9.04 -16.80
C ILE A 336 0.68 -9.65 -15.97
N ALA A 337 0.70 -9.46 -14.67
CA ALA A 337 1.69 -10.02 -13.78
C ALA A 337 1.72 -11.57 -13.84
N TYR A 338 0.55 -12.20 -13.75
CA TYR A 338 0.44 -13.65 -13.89
C TYR A 338 0.96 -14.15 -15.26
N LYS A 339 0.54 -13.48 -16.35
CA LYS A 339 0.98 -13.82 -17.71
C LYS A 339 2.49 -13.65 -17.90
N LEU A 340 3.10 -12.67 -17.27
CA LEU A 340 4.54 -12.47 -17.30
C LEU A 340 5.29 -13.59 -16.57
N LEU A 341 4.80 -14.01 -15.41
CA LEU A 341 5.42 -15.06 -14.60
C LEU A 341 5.17 -16.47 -15.15
N ASN A 342 4.13 -16.67 -15.94
CA ASN A 342 3.84 -17.97 -16.54
C ASN A 342 4.81 -18.28 -17.69
N GLU A 343 5.70 -19.24 -17.51
CA GLU A 343 6.73 -19.63 -18.49
C GLU A 343 6.14 -20.16 -19.81
N ASN A 344 4.95 -20.74 -19.76
CA ASN A 344 4.25 -21.24 -20.95
C ASN A 344 3.63 -20.12 -21.80
N GLN A 345 3.46 -18.94 -21.25
CA GLN A 345 2.91 -17.78 -21.93
C GLN A 345 4.00 -17.09 -22.76
N LYS A 346 3.98 -17.27 -24.07
CA LYS A 346 4.99 -16.71 -24.98
C LYS A 346 4.66 -15.31 -25.47
N THR A 347 3.41 -14.92 -25.45
CA THR A 347 2.93 -13.63 -25.93
C THR A 347 2.02 -12.97 -24.91
N ILE A 348 2.06 -11.65 -24.83
CA ILE A 348 1.17 -10.84 -23.97
C ILE A 348 0.50 -9.78 -24.84
N THR A 349 -0.81 -9.62 -24.66
CA THR A 349 -1.57 -8.57 -25.32
C THR A 349 -1.64 -7.36 -24.42
N PHE A 350 -1.12 -6.24 -24.89
CA PHE A 350 -1.22 -4.93 -24.26
C PHE A 350 -2.24 -4.06 -24.97
N ASN A 351 -2.86 -3.14 -24.24
CA ASN A 351 -3.65 -2.07 -24.83
C ASN A 351 -2.76 -0.83 -24.87
N ILE A 352 -2.37 -0.41 -26.07
CA ILE A 352 -1.51 0.76 -26.31
C ILE A 352 -2.32 1.74 -27.14
N ASP A 353 -2.60 2.93 -26.59
CA ASP A 353 -3.38 3.98 -27.22
C ASP A 353 -4.77 3.53 -27.74
N GLY A 354 -5.38 2.60 -27.01
CA GLY A 354 -6.69 2.03 -27.38
C GLY A 354 -6.63 0.85 -28.36
N GLU A 355 -5.46 0.50 -28.87
CA GLU A 355 -5.23 -0.64 -29.75
C GLU A 355 -4.64 -1.84 -29.00
N LYS A 356 -5.14 -3.03 -29.31
CA LYS A 356 -4.58 -4.29 -28.80
C LYS A 356 -3.34 -4.65 -29.60
N ARG A 357 -2.19 -4.69 -28.94
CA ARG A 357 -0.92 -5.13 -29.55
C ARG A 357 -0.42 -6.40 -28.86
N VAL A 358 -0.08 -7.39 -29.63
CA VAL A 358 0.51 -8.66 -29.15
C VAL A 358 2.02 -8.53 -29.18
N VAL A 359 2.64 -8.74 -28.03
CA VAL A 359 4.10 -8.64 -27.83
C VAL A 359 4.67 -9.99 -27.42
N LEU A 360 5.75 -10.43 -28.09
CA LEU A 360 6.50 -11.61 -27.69
C LEU A 360 7.24 -11.33 -26.36
N LYS A 361 7.07 -12.22 -25.39
CA LYS A 361 7.79 -12.17 -24.13
C LYS A 361 9.24 -12.63 -24.33
N ARG A 362 10.15 -11.66 -24.44
CA ARG A 362 11.59 -11.84 -24.68
C ARG A 362 12.46 -11.44 -23.48
N ALA A 363 12.00 -10.48 -22.70
CA ALA A 363 12.72 -10.03 -21.50
C ALA A 363 12.86 -11.12 -20.45
N LYS A 364 13.88 -11.02 -19.60
CA LYS A 364 13.99 -11.83 -18.39
C LYS A 364 12.99 -11.30 -17.36
N ILE A 365 12.20 -12.20 -16.77
CA ILE A 365 11.19 -11.85 -15.77
C ILE A 365 11.57 -12.49 -14.44
N TYR A 366 11.64 -11.68 -13.38
CA TYR A 366 11.90 -12.13 -12.02
C TYR A 366 10.77 -11.72 -11.10
N GLN A 367 10.51 -12.50 -10.05
CA GLN A 367 9.58 -12.16 -8.99
C GLN A 367 10.30 -12.06 -7.66
N GLN A 368 10.03 -10.97 -6.93
CA GLN A 368 10.51 -10.75 -5.57
C GLN A 368 9.33 -10.76 -4.60
N LYS A 369 9.47 -11.46 -3.48
CA LYS A 369 8.38 -11.69 -2.53
C LYS A 369 8.52 -10.90 -1.22
N SER A 370 9.71 -10.39 -0.92
CA SER A 370 10.04 -9.76 0.37
C SER A 370 9.60 -8.29 0.51
N TRP A 371 8.95 -7.73 -0.50
CA TRP A 371 8.64 -6.31 -0.53
C TRP A 371 7.22 -5.95 -0.07
N SER A 372 6.44 -6.93 0.37
CA SER A 372 5.12 -6.64 0.95
C SER A 372 5.25 -5.89 2.27
N SER A 373 4.34 -4.93 2.49
CA SER A 373 4.27 -4.22 3.77
C SER A 373 3.48 -4.99 4.82
N HIS A 374 2.54 -5.86 4.41
CA HIS A 374 1.65 -6.56 5.33
C HIS A 374 2.38 -7.54 6.23
N ILE A 375 1.85 -7.68 7.43
CA ILE A 375 2.26 -8.69 8.41
C ILE A 375 2.11 -10.10 7.84
N SER A 376 3.07 -10.99 8.14
CA SER A 376 3.03 -12.38 7.68
C SER A 376 2.09 -13.25 8.53
N ASN A 377 1.72 -14.43 8.01
CA ASN A 377 0.90 -15.40 8.74
C ASN A 377 1.49 -15.77 10.11
N SER A 378 2.78 -16.07 10.17
CA SER A 378 3.47 -16.41 11.41
C SER A 378 3.47 -15.25 12.40
N GLU A 379 3.77 -14.04 11.93
CA GLU A 379 3.74 -12.83 12.78
C GLU A 379 2.33 -12.54 13.31
N LEU A 380 1.27 -12.79 12.51
CA LEU A 380 -0.13 -12.64 12.96
C LEU A 380 -0.46 -13.62 14.10
N LYS A 381 -0.09 -14.89 13.95
CA LYS A 381 -0.32 -15.90 15.00
C LYS A 381 0.43 -15.55 16.28
N ASP A 382 1.69 -15.11 16.16
CA ASP A 382 2.47 -14.63 17.30
C ASP A 382 1.84 -13.39 17.95
N LEU A 383 1.34 -12.44 17.14
CA LEU A 383 0.62 -11.28 17.63
C LEU A 383 -0.60 -11.71 18.46
N PHE A 384 -1.45 -12.57 17.91
CA PHE A 384 -2.66 -13.02 18.58
C PHE A 384 -2.37 -13.77 19.90
N ALA A 385 -1.26 -14.49 19.97
CA ALA A 385 -0.83 -15.17 21.19
C ALA A 385 -0.28 -14.20 22.26
N ASN A 386 0.26 -13.06 21.86
CA ASN A 386 0.89 -12.08 22.75
C ASN A 386 -0.05 -10.96 23.23
N VAL A 387 -1.27 -10.90 22.70
CA VAL A 387 -2.27 -9.91 23.14
C VAL A 387 -3.32 -10.56 24.06
N ASN A 388 -4.05 -9.72 24.82
CA ASN A 388 -5.10 -10.13 25.73
C ASN A 388 -6.41 -9.41 25.38
N TYR A 389 -7.16 -9.99 24.46
CA TYR A 389 -8.48 -9.54 24.06
C TYR A 389 -9.53 -10.62 24.31
N ASP A 390 -10.75 -10.23 24.66
CA ASP A 390 -11.85 -11.17 24.81
C ASP A 390 -12.21 -11.82 23.45
N MET A 391 -12.11 -11.03 22.38
CA MET A 391 -12.39 -11.46 21.01
C MET A 391 -11.40 -10.87 20.01
N ILE A 392 -10.98 -11.69 19.04
CA ILE A 392 -10.25 -11.26 17.84
C ILE A 392 -11.14 -11.50 16.62
N ILE A 393 -11.32 -10.46 15.80
CA ILE A 393 -12.09 -10.49 14.55
C ILE A 393 -11.10 -10.29 13.41
N CYS A 394 -10.90 -11.32 12.60
CA CYS A 394 -10.04 -11.24 11.41
C CYS A 394 -10.85 -10.78 10.20
N HIS A 395 -10.31 -9.85 9.43
CA HIS A 395 -10.87 -9.37 8.17
C HIS A 395 -9.78 -9.22 7.10
N HIS A 396 -10.13 -8.73 5.90
CA HIS A 396 -9.20 -8.46 4.81
C HIS A 396 -8.39 -9.70 4.42
N MET A 397 -9.08 -10.84 4.21
CA MET A 397 -8.47 -12.11 3.83
C MET A 397 -9.21 -12.75 2.64
N ASP A 398 -8.53 -13.65 1.94
CA ASP A 398 -9.16 -14.46 0.90
C ASP A 398 -10.15 -15.46 1.53
N GLU A 399 -11.39 -15.46 1.04
CA GLU A 399 -12.48 -16.30 1.59
C GLU A 399 -12.12 -17.80 1.61
N LYS A 400 -11.38 -18.27 0.59
CA LYS A 400 -10.93 -19.66 0.49
C LYS A 400 -9.99 -20.11 1.61
N ASN A 401 -9.26 -19.17 2.23
CA ASN A 401 -8.29 -19.47 3.27
C ASN A 401 -8.85 -19.32 4.69
N LYS A 402 -10.05 -18.77 4.81
CA LYS A 402 -10.67 -18.35 6.07
C LYS A 402 -10.75 -19.47 7.10
N GLU A 403 -11.37 -20.59 6.76
CA GLU A 403 -11.56 -21.72 7.68
C GLU A 403 -10.22 -22.33 8.10
N LYS A 404 -9.32 -22.54 7.14
CA LYS A 404 -7.98 -23.07 7.41
C LYS A 404 -7.23 -22.17 8.38
N PHE A 405 -7.14 -20.89 8.09
CA PHE A 405 -6.45 -19.92 8.93
C PHE A 405 -7.03 -19.83 10.34
N LEU A 406 -8.36 -19.79 10.47
CA LEU A 406 -9.00 -19.78 11.78
C LEU A 406 -8.69 -21.03 12.61
N ASN A 407 -8.67 -22.20 11.99
CA ASN A 407 -8.35 -23.45 12.67
C ASN A 407 -6.89 -23.46 13.13
N GLU A 408 -5.96 -23.02 12.28
CA GLU A 408 -4.55 -22.86 12.65
C GLU A 408 -4.36 -21.87 13.82
N CYS A 409 -5.05 -20.72 13.78
CA CYS A 409 -4.99 -19.76 14.88
C CYS A 409 -5.56 -20.32 16.19
N LYS A 410 -6.69 -21.03 16.13
CA LYS A 410 -7.30 -21.64 17.32
C LYS A 410 -6.38 -22.70 17.96
N GLU A 411 -5.74 -23.53 17.14
CA GLU A 411 -4.78 -24.52 17.60
C GLU A 411 -3.56 -23.83 18.22
N TYR A 412 -2.98 -22.85 17.54
CA TYR A 412 -1.84 -22.07 18.01
C TYR A 412 -2.10 -21.35 19.35
N LEU A 413 -3.30 -20.80 19.54
CA LEU A 413 -3.72 -20.16 20.78
C LEU A 413 -3.94 -21.18 21.89
N ARG A 414 -4.55 -22.33 21.58
CA ARG A 414 -4.78 -23.41 22.55
C ARG A 414 -3.47 -23.97 23.11
N GLU A 415 -2.46 -24.21 22.27
CA GLU A 415 -1.13 -24.64 22.67
C GLU A 415 -0.46 -23.68 23.67
N ARG A 416 -0.87 -22.42 23.68
CA ARG A 416 -0.37 -21.34 24.56
C ARG A 416 -1.32 -20.99 25.69
N ASN A 417 -2.28 -21.86 25.96
CA ASN A 417 -3.29 -21.70 27.03
C ASN A 417 -4.08 -20.39 26.94
N LYS A 418 -4.34 -19.88 25.69
CA LYS A 418 -5.17 -18.69 25.44
C LYS A 418 -6.62 -19.10 25.21
N THR A 419 -7.53 -18.33 25.82
CA THR A 419 -8.99 -18.54 25.72
C THR A 419 -9.68 -17.53 24.84
N THR A 420 -8.94 -16.66 24.16
CA THR A 420 -9.44 -15.62 23.26
C THR A 420 -10.32 -16.23 22.17
N LYS A 421 -11.53 -15.72 22.01
CA LYS A 421 -12.41 -16.10 20.90
C LYS A 421 -11.87 -15.49 19.60
N ILE A 422 -11.63 -16.32 18.59
CA ILE A 422 -11.23 -15.85 17.26
C ILE A 422 -12.27 -16.20 16.22
N ILE A 423 -12.63 -15.21 15.39
CA ILE A 423 -13.60 -15.34 14.30
C ILE A 423 -13.07 -14.60 13.07
N ALA A 424 -13.66 -14.84 11.91
CA ALA A 424 -13.37 -14.08 10.70
C ALA A 424 -14.67 -13.61 10.04
N THR A 425 -14.62 -12.40 9.48
CA THR A 425 -15.69 -11.84 8.67
C THR A 425 -15.44 -12.10 7.19
N GLY A 426 -16.52 -12.17 6.40
CA GLY A 426 -16.46 -12.18 4.94
C GLY A 426 -17.10 -10.90 4.38
N LYS A 427 -17.63 -10.97 3.16
CA LYS A 427 -18.41 -9.85 2.58
C LYS A 427 -19.74 -9.73 3.32
N GLY A 428 -20.12 -8.52 3.72
CA GLY A 428 -21.41 -8.23 4.37
C GLY A 428 -21.27 -7.39 5.64
N SER A 429 -22.41 -7.20 6.30
CA SER A 429 -22.49 -6.52 7.61
C SER A 429 -22.55 -7.56 8.71
N TYR A 430 -21.82 -7.32 9.79
CA TYR A 430 -21.75 -8.21 10.95
C TYR A 430 -22.09 -7.42 12.21
N GLU A 431 -22.85 -8.03 13.11
CA GLU A 431 -23.22 -7.48 14.41
C GLU A 431 -22.63 -8.34 15.51
N PHE A 432 -21.93 -7.73 16.45
CA PHE A 432 -21.34 -8.39 17.60
C PHE A 432 -21.76 -7.70 18.89
N ILE A 433 -22.15 -8.49 19.87
CA ILE A 433 -22.39 -8.02 21.24
C ILE A 433 -21.08 -8.16 22.01
N ILE A 434 -20.59 -7.07 22.59
CA ILE A 434 -19.30 -6.95 23.31
C ILE A 434 -19.50 -6.46 24.74
#